data_8d5bc17ec31d1c9a851768994f39af16
#
_entry.id   8d5bc17ec31d1c9a851768994f39af16
#
_cell.length_a   1.000
_cell.length_b   1.000
_cell.length_c   1.000
_cell.angle_alpha   90.00
_cell.angle_beta   90.00
_cell.angle_gamma   90.00
#
_symmetry.space_group_name_H-M   'P 1'
#
loop_
_entity.id
_entity.type
_entity.pdbx_description
1 polymer ?
#
loop_
_entity_poly.entity_id
_entity_poly.type
_entity_poly.pdbx_seq_one_letter_code
_entity_poly.pdbx_strand_id
1 'polypeptide(L)'
;MKKIYLYVAFALASIGMISCTDILDQDPLDSFTDEAVWNDLALSETYLNAQYMNLMAENMKGTRFAHYTDEVFQKHTYGSENVTQGLLSCDNAGIGWDDTMWDPWYSYYQYISKLNLFLEKIDNVPGDETSRNEQKGQALFLRAWNYHMLYSLFGRVPIVDHTFDLDSSFELQRENMDKVADFIIKDLDEAAALLPIEYSDPNDFGRVTKGAALALKSRVLLYKASPLFGTPSTEKWQAAANAAKAVFDLNKYYLKTVNNSEESVSYTHLTL
;
A
#
# COMPACT_ATOMS: atom_id res chain seq x y z
N MET A 1 -1.83 -8.53 -76.03
CA MET A 1 -2.82 -8.88 -75.00
C MET A 1 -2.19 -9.45 -73.71
N LYS A 2 -1.28 -10.41 -73.75
CA LYS A 2 -0.67 -10.98 -72.54
C LYS A 2 0.05 -9.98 -71.62
N LYS A 3 0.69 -8.93 -72.13
CA LYS A 3 1.37 -7.90 -71.36
C LYS A 3 0.40 -6.99 -70.57
N ILE A 4 -0.78 -6.72 -71.09
CA ILE A 4 -1.80 -5.90 -70.43
C ILE A 4 -2.36 -6.63 -69.18
N TYR A 5 -2.60 -7.93 -69.28
CA TYR A 5 -3.05 -8.71 -68.14
C TYR A 5 -1.99 -8.75 -67.03
N LEU A 6 -0.71 -8.74 -67.34
CA LEU A 6 0.38 -8.71 -66.37
C LEU A 6 0.43 -7.36 -65.61
N TYR A 7 0.24 -6.25 -66.30
CA TYR A 7 0.19 -4.90 -65.65
C TYR A 7 -1.07 -4.73 -64.78
N VAL A 8 -2.21 -5.27 -65.23
CA VAL A 8 -3.45 -5.22 -64.44
C VAL A 8 -3.34 -6.09 -63.20
N ALA A 9 -2.74 -7.29 -63.33
CA ALA A 9 -2.50 -8.16 -62.17
C ALA A 9 -1.50 -7.51 -61.15
N PHE A 10 -0.48 -6.84 -61.62
CA PHE A 10 0.47 -6.15 -60.75
C PHE A 10 -0.14 -4.91 -60.08
N ALA A 11 -0.99 -4.14 -60.76
CA ALA A 11 -1.74 -3.03 -60.21
C ALA A 11 -2.76 -3.47 -59.15
N LEU A 12 -3.45 -4.59 -59.38
CA LEU A 12 -4.37 -5.19 -58.39
C LEU A 12 -3.64 -5.74 -57.14
N ALA A 13 -2.46 -6.31 -57.31
CA ALA A 13 -1.62 -6.79 -56.20
C ALA A 13 -1.06 -5.63 -55.31
N SER A 14 -0.83 -4.46 -55.91
CA SER A 14 -0.35 -3.28 -55.19
C SER A 14 -1.44 -2.60 -54.30
N ILE A 15 -2.71 -2.76 -54.64
CA ILE A 15 -3.85 -2.23 -53.89
C ILE A 15 -4.12 -3.07 -52.63
N GLY A 16 -3.72 -4.33 -52.59
CA GLY A 16 -3.88 -5.23 -51.42
C GLY A 16 -2.91 -5.00 -50.28
N MET A 17 -1.94 -4.07 -50.39
CA MET A 17 -0.94 -3.81 -49.36
C MET A 17 -1.25 -2.57 -48.48
N ILE A 18 -2.44 -1.97 -48.64
CA ILE A 18 -2.91 -0.98 -47.67
C ILE A 18 -3.46 -1.76 -46.46
N SER A 19 -2.57 -2.23 -45.62
CA SER A 19 -2.91 -2.77 -44.31
C SER A 19 -3.44 -1.62 -43.46
N CYS A 20 -4.71 -1.66 -43.11
CA CYS A 20 -5.25 -0.78 -42.07
C CYS A 20 -4.61 -1.19 -40.74
N THR A 21 -3.57 -0.50 -40.29
CA THR A 21 -2.95 -0.68 -38.98
C THR A 21 -3.92 -0.30 -37.85
N ASP A 22 -4.84 0.62 -38.11
CA ASP A 22 -5.81 1.16 -37.12
C ASP A 22 -6.84 0.13 -36.61
N ILE A 23 -7.02 -1.02 -37.28
CA ILE A 23 -7.96 -2.08 -36.82
C ILE A 23 -7.31 -2.97 -35.76
N LEU A 24 -5.98 -3.02 -35.71
CA LEU A 24 -5.23 -3.85 -34.76
C LEU A 24 -4.83 -3.09 -33.48
N ASP A 25 -4.79 -1.75 -33.55
CA ASP A 25 -4.53 -0.87 -32.40
C ASP A 25 -5.86 -0.40 -31.78
N GLN A 26 -6.67 -1.35 -31.31
CA GLN A 26 -7.82 -1.00 -30.49
C GLN A 26 -7.38 -0.96 -29.02
N ASP A 27 -7.58 0.21 -28.41
CA ASP A 27 -7.49 0.33 -26.95
C ASP A 27 -8.42 -0.68 -26.29
N PRO A 28 -7.95 -1.43 -25.28
CA PRO A 28 -8.81 -2.36 -24.56
C PRO A 28 -10.01 -1.62 -23.98
N LEU A 29 -11.23 -2.06 -24.32
CA LEU A 29 -12.48 -1.43 -23.87
C LEU A 29 -12.78 -1.70 -22.37
N ASP A 30 -12.04 -2.60 -21.75
CA ASP A 30 -12.22 -3.10 -20.38
C ASP A 30 -11.09 -2.67 -19.42
N SER A 31 -10.09 -1.94 -19.91
CA SER A 31 -8.98 -1.42 -19.11
C SER A 31 -8.57 -0.01 -19.56
N PHE A 32 -8.15 0.82 -18.61
CA PHE A 32 -7.58 2.12 -18.90
C PHE A 32 -6.12 1.96 -19.35
N THR A 33 -5.73 2.71 -20.39
CA THR A 33 -4.32 2.78 -20.78
C THR A 33 -3.52 3.57 -19.73
N ASP A 34 -2.22 3.30 -19.63
CA ASP A 34 -1.32 4.05 -18.76
C ASP A 34 -1.40 5.56 -19.01
N GLU A 35 -1.44 5.96 -20.28
CA GLU A 35 -1.56 7.35 -20.67
C GLU A 35 -2.87 8.00 -20.16
N ALA A 36 -3.98 7.30 -20.24
CA ALA A 36 -5.27 7.79 -19.74
C ALA A 36 -5.24 8.02 -18.23
N VAL A 37 -4.68 7.08 -17.46
CA VAL A 37 -4.61 7.17 -16.00
C VAL A 37 -3.81 8.38 -15.54
N TRP A 38 -2.69 8.68 -16.21
CA TRP A 38 -1.79 9.76 -15.78
C TRP A 38 -2.08 11.12 -16.43
N ASN A 39 -3.13 11.20 -17.26
CA ASN A 39 -3.64 12.46 -17.81
C ASN A 39 -4.97 12.91 -17.20
N ASP A 40 -5.53 12.16 -16.24
CA ASP A 40 -6.80 12.46 -15.57
C ASP A 40 -6.69 12.20 -14.06
N LEU A 41 -6.95 13.23 -13.26
CA LEU A 41 -6.84 13.17 -11.81
C LEU A 41 -7.88 12.22 -11.16
N ALA A 42 -9.06 12.04 -11.77
CA ALA A 42 -10.05 11.09 -11.28
C ALA A 42 -9.68 9.64 -11.61
N LEU A 43 -9.03 9.40 -12.75
CA LEU A 43 -8.50 8.08 -13.07
C LEU A 43 -7.29 7.73 -12.21
N SER A 44 -6.40 8.69 -11.91
CA SER A 44 -5.30 8.47 -10.96
C SER A 44 -5.83 8.18 -9.56
N GLU A 45 -6.91 8.82 -9.13
CA GLU A 45 -7.59 8.51 -7.86
C GLU A 45 -8.17 7.09 -7.85
N THR A 46 -8.74 6.65 -8.96
CA THR A 46 -9.25 5.26 -9.11
C THR A 46 -8.11 4.25 -8.98
N TYR A 47 -6.95 4.53 -9.57
CA TYR A 47 -5.75 3.72 -9.40
C TYR A 47 -5.30 3.67 -7.93
N LEU A 48 -5.28 4.82 -7.26
CA LEU A 48 -4.94 4.93 -5.84
C LEU A 48 -5.93 4.16 -4.94
N ASN A 49 -7.23 4.26 -5.22
CA ASN A 49 -8.27 3.58 -4.47
C ASN A 49 -8.08 2.05 -4.46
N ALA A 50 -7.58 1.47 -5.55
CA ALA A 50 -7.25 0.04 -5.60
C ALA A 50 -6.14 -0.34 -4.60
N GLN A 51 -5.27 0.58 -4.20
CA GLN A 51 -4.18 0.30 -3.25
C GLN A 51 -4.67 0.22 -1.79
N TYR A 52 -5.85 0.76 -1.49
CA TYR A 52 -6.50 0.60 -0.18
C TYR A 52 -6.92 -0.83 0.12
N MET A 53 -7.06 -1.68 -0.91
CA MET A 53 -7.42 -3.09 -0.72
C MET A 53 -6.46 -3.83 0.20
N ASN A 54 -5.21 -3.41 0.27
CA ASN A 54 -4.24 -4.03 1.18
C ASN A 54 -4.53 -3.72 2.66
N LEU A 55 -5.02 -2.52 2.97
CA LEU A 55 -5.49 -2.17 4.33
C LEU A 55 -6.68 -3.02 4.74
N MET A 56 -7.65 -3.21 3.83
CA MET A 56 -8.84 -4.04 4.08
C MET A 56 -8.47 -5.51 4.26
N ALA A 57 -7.54 -6.01 3.46
CA ALA A 57 -7.05 -7.38 3.59
C ALA A 57 -6.42 -7.64 4.96
N GLU A 58 -5.73 -6.66 5.54
CA GLU A 58 -5.19 -6.77 6.91
C GLU A 58 -6.29 -6.86 7.97
N ASN A 59 -7.37 -6.11 7.86
CA ASN A 59 -8.50 -6.21 8.79
C ASN A 59 -9.16 -7.59 8.72
N MET A 60 -9.28 -8.18 7.54
CA MET A 60 -9.75 -9.57 7.38
C MET A 60 -8.73 -10.61 7.91
N LYS A 61 -7.44 -10.28 7.87
CA LYS A 61 -6.35 -11.10 8.42
C LYS A 61 -6.22 -10.95 9.94
N GLY A 62 -6.77 -9.91 10.55
CA GLY A 62 -6.74 -9.66 12.00
C GLY A 62 -7.28 -10.84 12.81
N THR A 63 -8.31 -11.51 12.32
CA THR A 63 -8.82 -12.76 12.94
C THR A 63 -7.80 -13.90 12.87
N ARG A 64 -6.87 -13.89 11.92
CA ARG A 64 -5.84 -14.93 11.80
C ARG A 64 -4.73 -14.77 12.83
N PHE A 65 -4.37 -13.55 13.20
CA PHE A 65 -3.37 -13.31 14.26
C PHE A 65 -3.86 -13.80 15.64
N ALA A 66 -5.16 -13.78 15.89
CA ALA A 66 -5.73 -14.36 17.10
C ALA A 66 -5.49 -15.89 17.21
N HIS A 67 -5.31 -16.59 16.06
CA HIS A 67 -4.97 -18.01 16.05
C HIS A 67 -3.51 -18.30 16.46
N TYR A 68 -2.67 -17.28 16.59
CA TYR A 68 -1.30 -17.43 17.11
C TYR A 68 -1.23 -17.28 18.62
N THR A 69 -2.35 -16.99 19.24
CA THR A 69 -2.54 -16.87 20.69
C THR A 69 -3.45 -17.98 21.20
N ASP A 70 -3.74 -17.97 22.46
CA ASP A 70 -4.70 -18.86 23.12
C ASP A 70 -6.15 -18.37 23.06
N GLU A 71 -6.39 -17.21 22.42
CA GLU A 71 -7.74 -16.61 22.32
C GLU A 71 -8.65 -17.34 21.34
N VAL A 72 -8.09 -17.91 20.26
CA VAL A 72 -8.86 -18.57 19.20
C VAL A 72 -8.23 -19.89 18.78
N PHE A 73 -9.02 -20.96 18.84
CA PHE A 73 -8.65 -22.25 18.25
C PHE A 73 -9.37 -22.44 16.91
N GLN A 74 -8.61 -22.72 15.85
CA GLN A 74 -9.14 -22.94 14.53
C GLN A 74 -9.33 -24.43 14.25
N LYS A 75 -10.50 -24.81 13.71
CA LYS A 75 -10.81 -26.19 13.34
C LYS A 75 -9.87 -26.75 12.26
N HIS A 76 -9.47 -25.89 11.32
CA HIS A 76 -8.55 -26.22 10.25
C HIS A 76 -7.24 -25.47 10.46
N THR A 77 -6.17 -26.20 10.59
CA THR A 77 -4.89 -25.72 11.14
C THR A 77 -3.99 -25.02 10.12
N TYR A 78 -4.33 -24.53 9.09
CA TYR A 78 -3.61 -23.79 8.03
C TYR A 78 -2.22 -23.18 8.41
N GLY A 79 -1.39 -23.92 9.14
CA GLY A 79 -0.05 -23.52 9.57
C GLY A 79 0.00 -22.65 10.84
N SER A 80 -1.12 -22.22 11.41
CA SER A 80 -1.14 -21.45 12.67
C SER A 80 -0.60 -22.24 13.87
N GLU A 81 -0.73 -23.55 13.86
CA GLU A 81 -0.16 -24.46 14.85
C GLU A 81 1.37 -24.41 14.91
N ASN A 82 2.05 -24.08 13.80
CA ASN A 82 3.50 -23.91 13.82
C ASN A 82 3.93 -22.79 14.75
N VAL A 83 3.13 -21.72 14.85
CA VAL A 83 3.37 -20.62 15.80
C VAL A 83 3.13 -21.06 17.24
N THR A 84 1.96 -21.64 17.53
CA THR A 84 1.58 -22.06 18.90
C THR A 84 2.43 -23.20 19.44
N GLN A 85 3.00 -24.03 18.57
CA GLN A 85 3.90 -25.12 18.93
C GLN A 85 5.38 -24.72 18.91
N GLY A 86 5.73 -23.47 18.53
CA GLY A 86 7.10 -23.01 18.43
C GLY A 86 7.89 -23.63 17.27
N LEU A 87 7.20 -24.10 16.24
CA LEU A 87 7.78 -24.76 15.07
C LEU A 87 7.93 -23.81 13.86
N LEU A 88 7.53 -22.55 14.02
CA LEU A 88 7.61 -21.56 12.94
C LEU A 88 9.05 -21.35 12.48
N SER A 89 9.28 -21.48 11.18
CA SER A 89 10.57 -21.24 10.53
C SER A 89 10.34 -20.51 9.20
N CYS A 90 11.41 -20.07 8.55
CA CYS A 90 11.31 -19.47 7.21
C CYS A 90 10.81 -20.47 6.14
N ASP A 91 10.93 -21.77 6.39
CA ASP A 91 10.50 -22.81 5.46
C ASP A 91 9.01 -23.20 5.61
N ASN A 92 8.38 -22.82 6.73
CA ASN A 92 6.99 -23.14 7.04
C ASN A 92 6.17 -21.94 7.52
N ALA A 93 6.61 -20.73 7.14
CA ALA A 93 5.93 -19.47 7.49
C ALA A 93 4.64 -19.21 6.69
N GLY A 94 4.32 -20.07 5.73
CA GLY A 94 3.08 -20.00 4.95
C GLY A 94 1.86 -20.22 5.84
N ILE A 95 0.92 -19.29 5.79
CA ILE A 95 -0.31 -19.30 6.57
C ILE A 95 -1.46 -19.13 5.60
N GLY A 96 -2.14 -20.23 5.29
CA GLY A 96 -3.26 -20.21 4.36
C GLY A 96 -3.74 -21.60 4.00
N TRP A 97 -4.75 -21.66 3.13
CA TRP A 97 -5.31 -22.91 2.60
C TRP A 97 -4.34 -23.67 1.70
N ASP A 98 -3.44 -22.94 1.11
CA ASP A 98 -2.24 -23.42 0.47
C ASP A 98 -1.11 -22.47 0.87
N ASP A 99 0.13 -22.90 0.71
CA ASP A 99 1.33 -22.15 1.06
C ASP A 99 1.46 -20.82 0.28
N THR A 100 0.55 -20.57 -0.68
CA THR A 100 0.54 -19.40 -1.55
C THR A 100 -0.43 -18.30 -1.13
N MET A 101 -1.40 -18.59 -0.25
CA MET A 101 -2.48 -17.65 0.07
C MET A 101 -2.07 -16.41 0.88
N TRP A 102 -0.94 -16.45 1.55
CA TRP A 102 -0.40 -15.27 2.23
C TRP A 102 1.12 -15.29 2.26
N ASP A 103 1.70 -14.73 1.24
CA ASP A 103 3.09 -14.31 1.24
C ASP A 103 3.14 -12.81 1.56
N PRO A 104 3.37 -12.43 2.83
CA PRO A 104 3.41 -11.02 3.21
C PRO A 104 4.56 -10.27 2.54
N TRP A 105 5.70 -10.94 2.30
CA TRP A 105 6.82 -10.33 1.60
C TRP A 105 6.44 -9.94 0.18
N TYR A 106 5.95 -10.88 -0.61
CA TYR A 106 5.52 -10.64 -1.98
C TYR A 106 4.38 -9.61 -2.05
N SER A 107 3.36 -9.79 -1.22
CA SER A 107 2.17 -8.92 -1.23
C SER A 107 2.52 -7.46 -0.94
N TYR A 108 3.30 -7.18 0.11
CA TYR A 108 3.65 -5.80 0.46
C TYR A 108 4.55 -5.15 -0.60
N TYR A 109 5.54 -5.86 -1.14
CA TYR A 109 6.38 -5.30 -2.21
C TYR A 109 5.61 -5.07 -3.52
N GLN A 110 4.60 -5.88 -3.82
CA GLN A 110 3.72 -5.64 -4.97
C GLN A 110 2.96 -4.30 -4.83
N TYR A 111 2.43 -4.00 -3.64
CA TYR A 111 1.77 -2.72 -3.39
C TYR A 111 2.77 -1.56 -3.34
N ILE A 112 3.96 -1.75 -2.76
CA ILE A 112 5.03 -0.75 -2.76
C ILE A 112 5.41 -0.36 -4.19
N SER A 113 5.57 -1.34 -5.10
CA SER A 113 5.89 -1.08 -6.51
C SER A 113 4.81 -0.22 -7.19
N LYS A 114 3.53 -0.54 -6.98
CA LYS A 114 2.41 0.24 -7.53
C LYS A 114 2.35 1.66 -6.96
N LEU A 115 2.64 1.82 -5.67
CA LEU A 115 2.68 3.12 -5.01
C LEU A 115 3.88 3.95 -5.43
N ASN A 116 5.04 3.34 -5.69
CA ASN A 116 6.19 4.02 -6.27
C ASN A 116 5.84 4.58 -7.65
N LEU A 117 5.23 3.77 -8.53
CA LEU A 117 4.75 4.24 -9.83
C LEU A 117 3.80 5.43 -9.69
N PHE A 118 2.85 5.35 -8.76
CA PHE A 118 1.93 6.45 -8.49
C PHE A 118 2.66 7.73 -8.06
N LEU A 119 3.59 7.62 -7.12
CA LEU A 119 4.35 8.75 -6.58
C LEU A 119 5.27 9.40 -7.63
N GLU A 120 5.81 8.62 -8.57
CA GLU A 120 6.59 9.14 -9.69
C GLU A 120 5.74 9.92 -10.71
N LYS A 121 4.47 9.57 -10.86
CA LYS A 121 3.57 10.14 -11.89
C LYS A 121 2.71 11.28 -11.39
N ILE A 122 2.25 11.24 -10.13
CA ILE A 122 1.19 12.12 -9.62
C ILE A 122 1.50 13.61 -9.75
N ASP A 123 2.74 14.02 -9.57
CA ASP A 123 3.13 15.42 -9.61
C ASP A 123 2.91 16.06 -11.02
N ASN A 124 2.85 15.24 -12.07
CA ASN A 124 2.64 15.68 -13.45
C ASN A 124 1.19 15.48 -13.94
N VAL A 125 0.32 14.88 -13.14
CA VAL A 125 -1.08 14.69 -13.52
C VAL A 125 -1.82 16.03 -13.55
N PRO A 126 -2.46 16.41 -14.68
CA PRO A 126 -3.23 17.65 -14.78
C PRO A 126 -4.39 17.66 -13.79
N GLY A 127 -4.66 18.82 -13.17
CA GLY A 127 -5.81 18.99 -12.28
C GLY A 127 -5.54 19.94 -11.12
N ASP A 128 -6.46 19.91 -10.14
CA ASP A 128 -6.36 20.73 -8.95
C ASP A 128 -5.16 20.31 -8.08
N GLU A 129 -4.37 21.29 -7.64
CA GLU A 129 -3.17 21.04 -6.86
C GLU A 129 -3.49 20.47 -5.47
N THR A 130 -4.57 20.94 -4.84
CA THR A 130 -4.97 20.45 -3.52
C THR A 130 -5.36 18.97 -3.58
N SER A 131 -6.20 18.60 -4.54
CA SER A 131 -6.62 17.22 -4.77
C SER A 131 -5.44 16.32 -5.12
N ARG A 132 -4.51 16.80 -5.95
CA ARG A 132 -3.28 16.08 -6.29
C ARG A 132 -2.39 15.86 -5.06
N ASN A 133 -2.23 16.87 -4.23
CA ASN A 133 -1.47 16.78 -2.98
C ASN A 133 -2.11 15.82 -1.98
N GLU A 134 -3.44 15.82 -1.87
CA GLU A 134 -4.16 14.86 -1.04
C GLU A 134 -3.97 13.42 -1.52
N GLN A 135 -4.06 13.16 -2.82
CA GLN A 135 -3.79 11.85 -3.41
C GLN A 135 -2.34 11.42 -3.15
N LYS A 136 -1.38 12.32 -3.30
CA LYS A 136 0.03 12.08 -2.98
C LYS A 136 0.23 11.72 -1.50
N GLY A 137 -0.40 12.46 -0.60
CA GLY A 137 -0.38 12.19 0.83
C GLY A 137 -0.95 10.81 1.18
N GLN A 138 -2.04 10.42 0.53
CA GLN A 138 -2.62 9.07 0.68
C GLN A 138 -1.65 7.98 0.19
N ALA A 139 -1.03 8.16 -0.97
CA ALA A 139 -0.05 7.21 -1.52
C ALA A 139 1.18 7.04 -0.61
N LEU A 140 1.71 8.14 -0.06
CA LEU A 140 2.81 8.12 0.91
C LEU A 140 2.43 7.35 2.17
N PHE A 141 1.23 7.60 2.72
CA PHE A 141 0.74 6.85 3.86
C PHE A 141 0.63 5.35 3.57
N LEU A 142 0.05 4.98 2.43
CA LEU A 142 -0.12 3.58 2.04
C LEU A 142 1.24 2.89 1.84
N ARG A 143 2.24 3.59 1.28
CA ARG A 143 3.60 3.06 1.17
C ARG A 143 4.25 2.87 2.55
N ALA A 144 4.12 3.86 3.42
CA ALA A 144 4.57 3.78 4.80
C ALA A 144 3.90 2.63 5.58
N TRP A 145 2.60 2.40 5.37
CA TRP A 145 1.88 1.27 5.95
C TRP A 145 2.46 -0.07 5.50
N ASN A 146 2.67 -0.26 4.21
CA ASN A 146 3.26 -1.50 3.68
C ASN A 146 4.67 -1.74 4.24
N TYR A 147 5.49 -0.69 4.33
CA TYR A 147 6.80 -0.78 4.97
C TYR A 147 6.73 -1.02 6.48
N HIS A 148 5.73 -0.45 7.17
CA HIS A 148 5.51 -0.74 8.58
C HIS A 148 5.19 -2.23 8.81
N MET A 149 4.39 -2.83 7.95
CA MET A 149 4.08 -4.26 8.03
C MET A 149 5.33 -5.11 7.77
N LEU A 150 6.10 -4.80 6.74
CA LEU A 150 7.38 -5.46 6.49
C LEU A 150 8.36 -5.29 7.67
N TYR A 151 8.46 -4.08 8.22
CA TYR A 151 9.31 -3.76 9.36
C TYR A 151 8.91 -4.54 10.62
N SER A 152 7.62 -4.63 10.90
CA SER A 152 7.09 -5.33 12.08
C SER A 152 7.27 -6.84 12.00
N LEU A 153 7.17 -7.44 10.78
CA LEU A 153 7.25 -8.87 10.57
C LEU A 153 8.70 -9.37 10.34
N PHE A 154 9.50 -8.60 9.61
CA PHE A 154 10.82 -9.04 9.14
C PHE A 154 11.98 -8.19 9.68
N GLY A 155 11.71 -7.04 10.30
CA GLY A 155 12.71 -6.11 10.82
C GLY A 155 13.51 -5.46 9.70
N ARG A 156 14.62 -6.07 9.29
CA ARG A 156 15.50 -5.60 8.22
C ARG A 156 14.94 -5.98 6.86
N VAL A 157 14.67 -4.99 6.01
CA VAL A 157 14.12 -5.19 4.66
C VAL A 157 14.81 -4.27 3.66
N PRO A 158 14.85 -4.59 2.35
CA PRO A 158 15.25 -3.66 1.32
C PRO A 158 14.33 -2.44 1.25
N ILE A 159 14.91 -1.27 1.04
CA ILE A 159 14.14 -0.05 0.74
C ILE A 159 14.13 0.12 -0.78
N VAL A 160 12.91 0.15 -1.35
CA VAL A 160 12.62 0.37 -2.77
C VAL A 160 11.70 1.58 -2.85
N ASP A 161 12.20 2.71 -3.29
CA ASP A 161 11.49 3.99 -3.34
C ASP A 161 11.19 4.48 -4.76
N HIS A 162 11.49 3.64 -5.75
CA HIS A 162 11.31 3.92 -7.18
C HIS A 162 10.85 2.66 -7.93
N THR A 163 10.45 2.84 -9.19
CA THR A 163 10.16 1.74 -10.11
C THR A 163 11.45 1.22 -10.75
N PHE A 164 11.44 -0.05 -11.15
CA PHE A 164 12.57 -0.66 -11.87
C PHE A 164 12.24 -0.80 -13.34
N ASP A 165 13.22 -0.47 -14.18
CA ASP A 165 13.19 -0.82 -15.59
C ASP A 165 13.49 -2.31 -15.81
N LEU A 166 13.09 -2.86 -16.95
CA LEU A 166 13.31 -4.28 -17.29
C LEU A 166 14.78 -4.70 -17.26
N ASP A 167 15.68 -3.76 -17.53
CA ASP A 167 17.14 -3.99 -17.56
C ASP A 167 17.82 -3.66 -16.21
N SER A 168 17.06 -3.33 -15.17
CA SER A 168 17.60 -2.97 -13.86
C SER A 168 18.22 -4.18 -13.16
N SER A 169 19.35 -3.96 -12.47
CA SER A 169 19.91 -4.96 -11.56
C SER A 169 19.10 -5.02 -10.27
N PHE A 170 18.70 -6.20 -9.87
CA PHE A 170 17.92 -6.43 -8.65
C PHE A 170 18.80 -6.81 -7.44
N GLU A 171 20.02 -6.33 -7.36
CA GLU A 171 20.90 -6.56 -6.22
C GLU A 171 20.48 -5.68 -5.01
N LEU A 172 19.35 -6.04 -4.41
CA LEU A 172 18.81 -5.34 -3.24
C LEU A 172 19.33 -5.99 -1.95
N GLN A 173 19.87 -5.18 -1.05
CA GLN A 173 20.30 -5.61 0.27
C GLN A 173 19.30 -5.15 1.34
N ARG A 174 19.16 -5.93 2.41
CA ARG A 174 18.37 -5.54 3.57
C ARG A 174 19.05 -4.39 4.31
N GLU A 175 18.33 -3.29 4.45
CA GLU A 175 18.79 -2.15 5.25
C GLU A 175 18.70 -2.44 6.75
N ASN A 176 19.37 -1.63 7.57
CA ASN A 176 19.24 -1.74 9.01
C ASN A 176 17.88 -1.22 9.48
N MET A 177 17.44 -1.67 10.66
CA MET A 177 16.12 -1.36 11.20
C MET A 177 15.89 0.15 11.41
N ASP A 178 16.93 0.90 11.83
CA ASP A 178 16.80 2.34 12.02
C ASP A 178 16.54 3.06 10.68
N LYS A 179 17.23 2.67 9.60
CA LYS A 179 17.00 3.25 8.25
C LYS A 179 15.60 2.93 7.73
N VAL A 180 15.13 1.69 7.92
CA VAL A 180 13.76 1.31 7.50
C VAL A 180 12.74 2.15 8.26
N ALA A 181 12.90 2.28 9.59
CA ALA A 181 12.01 3.12 10.39
C ALA A 181 12.06 4.61 9.96
N ASP A 182 13.26 5.14 9.67
CA ASP A 182 13.41 6.53 9.23
C ASP A 182 12.78 6.77 7.86
N PHE A 183 12.84 5.81 6.95
CA PHE A 183 12.13 5.86 5.66
C PHE A 183 10.61 5.92 5.86
N ILE A 184 10.06 5.05 6.71
CA ILE A 184 8.63 5.05 7.05
C ILE A 184 8.21 6.40 7.67
N ILE A 185 9.01 6.91 8.61
CA ILE A 185 8.73 8.18 9.30
C ILE A 185 8.76 9.35 8.31
N LYS A 186 9.69 9.36 7.36
CA LYS A 186 9.76 10.37 6.29
C LYS A 186 8.47 10.40 5.47
N ASP A 187 8.03 9.26 4.96
CA ASP A 187 6.79 9.17 4.20
C ASP A 187 5.57 9.63 5.01
N LEU A 188 5.51 9.29 6.31
CA LEU A 188 4.42 9.71 7.20
C LEU A 188 4.44 11.21 7.52
N ASP A 189 5.61 11.82 7.62
CA ASP A 189 5.74 13.27 7.82
C ASP A 189 5.29 14.03 6.59
N GLU A 190 5.69 13.60 5.41
CA GLU A 190 5.23 14.17 4.14
C GLU A 190 3.71 13.95 3.97
N ALA A 191 3.20 12.75 4.25
CA ALA A 191 1.78 12.46 4.22
C ALA A 191 0.99 13.39 5.17
N ALA A 192 1.44 13.54 6.42
CA ALA A 192 0.77 14.39 7.40
C ALA A 192 0.77 15.88 7.03
N ALA A 193 1.74 16.33 6.21
CA ALA A 193 1.77 17.69 5.70
C ALA A 193 0.75 17.93 4.57
N LEU A 194 0.47 16.91 3.76
CA LEU A 194 -0.41 16.97 2.59
C LEU A 194 -1.87 16.60 2.89
N LEU A 195 -2.09 15.72 3.87
CA LEU A 195 -3.42 15.19 4.18
C LEU A 195 -4.26 16.17 5.01
N PRO A 196 -5.56 16.24 4.76
CA PRO A 196 -6.50 17.00 5.58
C PRO A 196 -6.67 16.36 6.96
N ILE A 197 -7.10 17.15 7.94
CA ILE A 197 -7.50 16.63 9.26
C ILE A 197 -8.77 15.80 9.15
N GLU A 198 -9.67 16.20 8.25
CA GLU A 198 -10.96 15.58 8.00
C GLU A 198 -11.37 15.86 6.56
N TYR A 199 -11.97 14.89 5.90
CA TYR A 199 -12.61 15.07 4.59
C TYR A 199 -14.01 15.63 4.80
N SER A 200 -14.42 16.56 3.95
CA SER A 200 -15.76 17.19 4.02
C SER A 200 -16.84 16.38 3.29
N ASP A 201 -16.45 15.58 2.28
CA ASP A 201 -17.38 14.74 1.53
C ASP A 201 -17.60 13.42 2.29
N PRO A 202 -18.86 13.05 2.59
CA PRO A 202 -19.18 11.76 3.20
C PRO A 202 -18.72 10.54 2.38
N ASN A 203 -18.56 10.68 1.07
CA ASN A 203 -18.06 9.62 0.20
C ASN A 203 -16.57 9.32 0.43
N ASP A 204 -15.83 10.24 1.02
CA ASP A 204 -14.43 10.08 1.38
C ASP A 204 -14.24 9.48 2.78
N PHE A 205 -15.32 9.08 3.44
CA PHE A 205 -15.22 8.40 4.73
C PHE A 205 -14.42 7.10 4.60
N GLY A 206 -13.40 6.98 5.43
CA GLY A 206 -12.46 5.85 5.39
C GLY A 206 -11.14 6.14 4.67
N ARG A 207 -11.00 7.27 3.96
CA ARG A 207 -9.70 7.73 3.47
C ARG A 207 -8.77 8.10 4.60
N VAL A 208 -7.48 7.93 4.37
CA VAL A 208 -6.47 8.28 5.37
C VAL A 208 -6.41 9.78 5.58
N THR A 209 -6.31 10.17 6.84
CA THR A 209 -6.24 11.57 7.27
C THR A 209 -4.88 11.89 7.89
N LYS A 210 -4.62 13.17 8.13
CA LYS A 210 -3.46 13.62 8.91
C LYS A 210 -3.33 12.88 10.25
N GLY A 211 -4.45 12.65 10.92
CA GLY A 211 -4.47 11.92 12.19
C GLY A 211 -4.02 10.47 12.06
N ALA A 212 -4.41 9.80 10.97
CA ALA A 212 -3.95 8.44 10.68
C ALA A 212 -2.43 8.37 10.47
N ALA A 213 -1.87 9.33 9.71
CA ALA A 213 -0.42 9.41 9.48
C ALA A 213 0.36 9.64 10.78
N LEU A 214 -0.10 10.56 11.62
CA LEU A 214 0.53 10.83 12.93
C LEU A 214 0.41 9.63 13.88
N ALA A 215 -0.72 8.94 13.89
CA ALA A 215 -0.94 7.75 14.70
C ALA A 215 -0.01 6.60 14.29
N LEU A 216 0.12 6.34 12.99
CA LEU A 216 1.06 5.33 12.49
C LEU A 216 2.51 5.72 12.81
N LYS A 217 2.89 7.00 12.65
CA LYS A 217 4.22 7.50 13.03
C LYS A 217 4.53 7.22 14.49
N SER A 218 3.57 7.47 15.39
CA SER A 218 3.77 7.21 16.82
C SER A 218 4.04 5.73 17.10
N ARG A 219 3.34 4.83 16.40
CA ARG A 219 3.55 3.38 16.50
C ARG A 219 4.92 2.96 15.99
N VAL A 220 5.36 3.47 14.84
CA VAL A 220 6.69 3.18 14.27
C VAL A 220 7.80 3.64 15.22
N LEU A 221 7.68 4.85 15.78
CA LEU A 221 8.64 5.36 16.75
C LEU A 221 8.66 4.56 18.05
N LEU A 222 7.49 4.06 18.49
CA LEU A 222 7.41 3.16 19.65
C LEU A 222 8.17 1.85 19.40
N TYR A 223 8.01 1.26 18.20
CA TYR A 223 8.76 0.07 17.81
C TYR A 223 10.26 0.37 17.74
N LYS A 224 10.66 1.48 17.11
CA LYS A 224 12.06 1.91 17.01
C LYS A 224 12.72 2.12 18.37
N ALA A 225 11.95 2.49 19.42
CA ALA A 225 12.43 2.65 20.79
C ALA A 225 12.53 1.31 21.55
N SER A 226 11.85 0.26 21.08
CA SER A 226 11.79 -1.05 21.73
C SER A 226 13.13 -1.80 21.61
N PRO A 227 13.52 -2.58 22.66
CA PRO A 227 14.72 -3.42 22.63
C PRO A 227 14.72 -4.46 21.49
N LEU A 228 13.54 -4.87 21.01
CA LEU A 228 13.40 -5.82 19.91
C LEU A 228 13.91 -5.24 18.58
N PHE A 229 13.75 -3.93 18.37
CA PHE A 229 14.06 -3.24 17.12
C PHE A 229 15.37 -2.45 17.15
N GLY A 230 16.05 -2.40 18.27
CA GLY A 230 17.33 -1.69 18.38
C GLY A 230 17.74 -1.40 19.82
N THR A 231 18.71 -0.52 19.97
CA THR A 231 19.14 -0.07 21.30
C THR A 231 18.18 1.00 21.81
N PRO A 232 17.48 0.79 22.95
CA PRO A 232 16.63 1.79 23.56
C PRO A 232 17.44 3.00 24.02
N SER A 233 16.83 4.19 23.95
CA SER A 233 17.37 5.38 24.57
C SER A 233 16.23 6.31 25.01
N THR A 234 16.53 7.22 25.94
CA THR A 234 15.56 8.22 26.41
C THR A 234 15.04 9.07 25.26
N GLU A 235 15.88 9.43 24.31
CA GLU A 235 15.53 10.24 23.15
C GLU A 235 14.54 9.51 22.25
N LYS A 236 14.73 8.20 22.01
CA LYS A 236 13.80 7.38 21.20
C LYS A 236 12.44 7.29 21.87
N TRP A 237 12.39 7.05 23.17
CA TRP A 237 11.13 7.02 23.93
C TRP A 237 10.43 8.38 23.96
N GLN A 238 11.20 9.46 24.11
CA GLN A 238 10.65 10.82 24.06
C GLN A 238 10.08 11.16 22.68
N ALA A 239 10.76 10.73 21.60
CA ALA A 239 10.27 10.91 20.24
C ALA A 239 8.92 10.19 20.02
N ALA A 240 8.78 8.95 20.52
CA ALA A 240 7.53 8.20 20.47
C ALA A 240 6.41 8.89 21.26
N ALA A 241 6.71 9.37 22.46
CA ALA A 241 5.76 10.11 23.31
C ALA A 241 5.30 11.42 22.64
N ASN A 242 6.23 12.17 22.06
CA ASN A 242 5.91 13.42 21.34
C ASN A 242 5.04 13.16 20.11
N ALA A 243 5.30 12.09 19.37
CA ALA A 243 4.49 11.71 18.21
C ALA A 243 3.07 11.28 18.61
N ALA A 244 2.93 10.55 19.71
CA ALA A 244 1.61 10.22 20.26
C ALA A 244 0.86 11.48 20.72
N LYS A 245 1.57 12.40 21.39
CA LYS A 245 1.00 13.70 21.80
C LYS A 245 0.49 14.51 20.58
N ALA A 246 1.20 14.49 19.47
CA ALA A 246 0.78 15.22 18.25
C ALA A 246 -0.60 14.79 17.73
N VAL A 247 -1.03 13.54 17.97
CA VAL A 247 -2.38 13.08 17.64
C VAL A 247 -3.42 13.76 18.55
N PHE A 248 -3.14 13.87 19.86
CA PHE A 248 -4.02 14.57 20.79
C PHE A 248 -4.11 16.06 20.48
N ASP A 249 -3.00 16.67 20.10
CA ASP A 249 -2.91 18.11 19.80
C ASP A 249 -3.75 18.51 18.56
N LEU A 250 -4.20 17.55 17.74
CA LEU A 250 -5.19 17.80 16.68
C LEU A 250 -6.55 18.19 17.23
N ASN A 251 -6.85 17.92 18.51
CA ASN A 251 -8.16 18.17 19.15
C ASN A 251 -9.37 17.57 18.40
N LYS A 252 -9.14 16.50 17.63
CA LYS A 252 -10.16 15.80 16.83
C LYS A 252 -10.64 14.52 17.50
N TYR A 253 -9.77 13.90 18.31
CA TYR A 253 -10.01 12.60 18.93
C TYR A 253 -10.17 12.73 20.44
N TYR A 254 -11.05 11.93 21.03
CA TYR A 254 -11.26 11.88 22.47
C TYR A 254 -11.50 10.44 22.93
N LEU A 255 -11.20 10.18 24.19
CA LEU A 255 -11.55 8.91 24.83
C LEU A 255 -13.01 8.96 25.26
N LYS A 256 -13.84 8.10 24.68
CA LYS A 256 -15.23 7.99 25.08
C LYS A 256 -15.31 7.31 26.45
N THR A 257 -15.97 7.95 27.41
CA THR A 257 -16.36 7.32 28.66
C THR A 257 -17.56 6.41 28.40
N VAL A 258 -17.42 5.12 28.70
CA VAL A 258 -18.49 4.13 28.59
C VAL A 258 -18.97 3.73 30.00
N ASN A 259 -20.26 3.51 30.15
CA ASN A 259 -20.86 3.22 31.44
C ASN A 259 -20.96 1.71 31.72
N ASN A 260 -20.89 0.88 30.68
CA ASN A 260 -20.98 -0.57 30.77
C ASN A 260 -20.22 -1.25 29.62
N SER A 261 -20.07 -2.58 29.72
CA SER A 261 -19.36 -3.39 28.71
C SER A 261 -20.07 -3.45 27.36
N GLU A 262 -21.40 -3.42 27.34
CA GLU A 262 -22.19 -3.46 26.11
C GLU A 262 -21.99 -2.17 25.28
N GLU A 263 -21.97 -1.02 25.94
CA GLU A 263 -21.69 0.27 25.30
C GLU A 263 -20.25 0.29 24.72
N SER A 264 -19.28 -0.27 25.45
CA SER A 264 -17.90 -0.39 24.98
C SER A 264 -17.79 -1.25 23.72
N VAL A 265 -18.44 -2.42 23.69
CA VAL A 265 -18.42 -3.34 22.54
C VAL A 265 -19.10 -2.72 21.34
N SER A 266 -20.27 -2.11 21.51
CA SER A 266 -21.01 -1.45 20.44
C SER A 266 -20.21 -0.33 19.80
N TYR A 267 -19.51 0.47 20.61
CA TYR A 267 -18.67 1.57 20.11
C TYR A 267 -17.47 1.04 19.31
N THR A 268 -16.82 -0.03 19.77
CA THR A 268 -15.67 -0.63 19.09
C THR A 268 -16.06 -1.17 17.70
N HIS A 269 -17.27 -1.69 17.53
CA HIS A 269 -17.77 -2.20 16.26
C HIS A 269 -18.22 -1.09 15.30
N LEU A 270 -18.54 0.10 15.79
CA LEU A 270 -18.98 1.24 14.98
C LEU A 270 -17.81 2.12 14.51
N THR A 271 -16.63 1.98 15.09
CA THR A 271 -15.45 2.80 14.81
C THR A 271 -14.37 2.09 14.00
N LEU A 272 -14.59 0.84 13.64
CA LEU A 272 -13.80 0.03 12.71
C LEU A 272 -14.51 -0.03 11.36
#